data_7660b1afac5e7ee4d07347b4d761f8d8
#
_entry.id   7660b1afac5e7ee4d07347b4d761f8d8
#
_cell.length_a   1.000
_cell.length_b   1.000
_cell.length_c   1.000
_cell.angle_alpha   90.00
_cell.angle_beta   90.00
_cell.angle_gamma   90.00
#
_symmetry.space_group_name_H-M   'P 1'
#
loop_
_entity.id
_entity.type
_entity.pdbx_description
1 polymer ?
#
loop_
_entity_poly.entity_id
_entity_poly.type
_entity_poly.pdbx_seq_one_letter_code
_entity_poly.pdbx_strand_id
1 'polypeptide(L)'
;MGKFAELTDCELATMKCVWDAKDNITVPEIVEKLKENYGLDYKPTTVYTFVKKLYDKGFVDYFKRGVKFYYPKRTQAEYIQSELNRTCEFWFDGSKTELVSALLKGESMSTEERKDIQQLIDSLDE
;
A
#
# COMPACT_ATOMS: atom_id res chain seq x y z
N MET A 1 -10.31 14.35 -3.59
CA MET A 1 -10.71 13.04 -3.09
C MET A 1 -10.80 12.01 -4.22
N GLY A 2 -10.02 10.97 -4.13
CA GLY A 2 -10.09 9.91 -5.10
C GLY A 2 -11.35 9.07 -4.88
N LYS A 3 -12.17 8.95 -5.89
CA LYS A 3 -13.38 8.15 -5.77
C LYS A 3 -13.06 6.67 -5.82
N PHE A 4 -12.06 6.31 -6.60
CA PHE A 4 -11.72 4.92 -6.84
C PHE A 4 -10.41 4.54 -6.18
N ALA A 5 -9.43 5.43 -6.20
CA ALA A 5 -8.15 5.17 -5.55
C ALA A 5 -7.60 6.47 -4.99
N GLU A 6 -7.06 6.42 -3.78
CA GLU A 6 -6.45 7.59 -3.17
C GLU A 6 -5.10 7.91 -3.79
N LEU A 7 -4.36 6.89 -4.19
CA LEU A 7 -3.02 7.05 -4.75
C LEU A 7 -2.96 6.52 -6.16
N THR A 8 -2.19 7.20 -7.00
CA THR A 8 -1.86 6.67 -8.32
C THR A 8 -0.85 5.54 -8.15
N ASP A 9 -0.62 4.77 -9.20
CA ASP A 9 0.33 3.67 -9.15
C ASP A 9 1.73 4.14 -8.76
N CYS A 10 2.17 5.27 -9.31
CA CYS A 10 3.49 5.80 -8.99
C CYS A 10 3.58 6.28 -7.54
N GLU A 11 2.51 6.92 -7.07
CA GLU A 11 2.44 7.35 -5.66
C GLU A 11 2.42 6.14 -4.73
N LEU A 12 1.70 5.10 -5.12
CA LEU A 12 1.62 3.90 -4.30
C LEU A 12 2.97 3.20 -4.19
N ALA A 13 3.67 3.04 -5.31
CA ALA A 13 5.00 2.44 -5.29
C ALA A 13 5.97 3.27 -4.43
N THR A 14 5.88 4.59 -4.55
CA THR A 14 6.70 5.50 -3.75
C THR A 14 6.37 5.37 -2.27
N MET A 15 5.09 5.32 -1.95
CA MET A 15 4.66 5.18 -0.56
C MET A 15 5.09 3.83 0.03
N LYS A 16 5.08 2.78 -0.79
CA LYS A 16 5.54 1.48 -0.33
C LYS A 16 7.00 1.53 0.10
N CYS A 17 7.82 2.29 -0.62
CA CYS A 17 9.21 2.50 -0.24
C CYS A 17 9.32 3.20 1.12
N VAL A 18 8.43 4.15 1.39
CA VAL A 18 8.42 4.85 2.67
C VAL A 18 8.02 3.90 3.81
N TRP A 19 6.98 3.09 3.58
CA TRP A 19 6.54 2.13 4.60
C TRP A 19 7.59 1.05 4.86
N ASP A 20 8.31 0.63 3.82
CA ASP A 20 9.32 -0.43 3.98
C ASP A 20 10.60 0.07 4.64
N ALA A 21 10.82 1.38 4.68
CA ALA A 21 11.96 1.96 5.37
C ALA A 21 11.76 1.82 6.88
N LYS A 22 12.84 1.57 7.61
CA LYS A 22 12.74 1.32 9.05
C LYS A 22 12.21 2.53 9.81
N ASP A 23 12.80 3.70 9.59
CA ASP A 23 12.43 4.90 10.34
C ASP A 23 12.05 6.04 9.41
N ASN A 24 12.91 6.31 8.46
CA ASN A 24 12.71 7.42 7.53
C ASN A 24 13.53 7.16 6.28
N ILE A 25 13.29 7.96 5.23
CA ILE A 25 13.93 7.74 3.96
C ILE A 25 14.07 9.07 3.21
N THR A 26 15.15 9.20 2.44
CA THR A 26 15.39 10.38 1.61
C THR A 26 14.95 10.12 0.18
N VAL A 27 14.79 11.19 -0.59
CA VAL A 27 14.39 11.04 -2.01
C VAL A 27 15.41 10.21 -2.80
N PRO A 28 16.74 10.43 -2.69
CA PRO A 28 17.68 9.56 -3.41
C PRO A 28 17.52 8.09 -3.07
N GLU A 29 17.24 7.77 -1.81
CA GLU A 29 17.02 6.39 -1.40
C GLU A 29 15.75 5.82 -2.01
N ILE A 30 14.69 6.64 -2.12
CA ILE A 30 13.46 6.21 -2.76
C ILE A 30 13.71 5.93 -4.25
N VAL A 31 14.47 6.81 -4.93
CA VAL A 31 14.83 6.62 -6.33
C VAL A 31 15.44 5.23 -6.53
N GLU A 32 16.38 4.87 -5.65
CA GLU A 32 17.07 3.61 -5.73
C GLU A 32 16.15 2.42 -5.47
N LYS A 33 15.29 2.54 -4.46
CA LYS A 33 14.33 1.48 -4.12
C LYS A 33 13.31 1.26 -5.22
N LEU A 34 12.83 2.32 -5.84
CA LEU A 34 11.89 2.20 -6.96
C LEU A 34 12.51 1.42 -8.11
N LYS A 35 13.79 1.68 -8.38
CA LYS A 35 14.49 0.97 -9.42
C LYS A 35 14.73 -0.49 -9.07
N GLU A 36 15.22 -0.75 -7.85
CA GLU A 36 15.53 -2.10 -7.40
C GLU A 36 14.31 -2.99 -7.27
N ASN A 37 13.26 -2.45 -6.69
CA ASN A 37 12.09 -3.27 -6.34
C ASN A 37 11.06 -3.36 -7.45
N TYR A 38 10.94 -2.33 -8.28
CA TYR A 38 9.87 -2.26 -9.28
C TYR A 38 10.36 -2.01 -10.69
N GLY A 39 11.66 -1.85 -10.89
CA GLY A 39 12.20 -1.54 -12.21
C GLY A 39 11.81 -0.15 -12.71
N LEU A 40 11.44 0.75 -11.80
CA LEU A 40 11.01 2.09 -12.16
C LEU A 40 12.19 3.04 -12.03
N ASP A 41 12.72 3.46 -13.17
CA ASP A 41 13.93 4.27 -13.23
C ASP A 41 13.55 5.74 -13.45
N TYR A 42 13.23 6.43 -12.35
CA TYR A 42 12.83 7.83 -12.39
C TYR A 42 13.96 8.74 -11.93
N LYS A 43 13.95 9.96 -12.46
CA LYS A 43 14.87 10.99 -11.99
C LYS A 43 14.46 11.47 -10.60
N PRO A 44 15.43 11.96 -9.81
CA PRO A 44 15.10 12.47 -8.47
C PRO A 44 14.01 13.55 -8.46
N THR A 45 14.01 14.44 -9.47
CA THR A 45 12.99 15.49 -9.55
C THR A 45 11.60 14.91 -9.73
N THR A 46 11.48 13.83 -10.50
CA THR A 46 10.20 13.15 -10.70
C THR A 46 9.72 12.51 -9.41
N VAL A 47 10.62 11.82 -8.71
CA VAL A 47 10.30 11.19 -7.43
C VAL A 47 9.92 12.24 -6.39
N TYR A 48 10.61 13.36 -6.39
CA TYR A 48 10.27 14.45 -5.47
C TYR A 48 8.82 14.91 -5.70
N THR A 49 8.37 14.95 -6.95
CA THR A 49 7.00 15.30 -7.27
C THR A 49 6.00 14.30 -6.66
N PHE A 50 6.33 13.00 -6.74
CA PHE A 50 5.48 11.98 -6.13
C PHE A 50 5.42 12.15 -4.61
N VAL A 51 6.57 12.38 -3.99
CA VAL A 51 6.65 12.56 -2.53
C VAL A 51 5.88 13.80 -2.10
N LYS A 52 5.99 14.88 -2.89
CA LYS A 52 5.25 16.10 -2.57
C LYS A 52 3.75 15.86 -2.60
N LYS A 53 3.27 15.09 -3.57
CA LYS A 53 1.86 14.75 -3.65
C LYS A 53 1.43 13.89 -2.46
N LEU A 54 2.29 12.97 -2.04
CA LEU A 54 2.01 12.18 -0.83
C LEU A 54 1.94 13.07 0.39
N TYR A 55 2.83 14.05 0.48
CA TYR A 55 2.80 15.03 1.57
C TYR A 55 1.50 15.81 1.56
N ASP A 56 1.11 16.32 0.38
CA ASP A 56 -0.11 17.11 0.25
C ASP A 56 -1.36 16.29 0.58
N LYS A 57 -1.33 15.01 0.32
CA LYS A 57 -2.44 14.10 0.62
C LYS A 57 -2.44 13.61 2.07
N GLY A 58 -1.44 13.99 2.86
CA GLY A 58 -1.38 13.62 4.27
C GLY A 58 -0.79 12.26 4.56
N PHE A 59 -0.08 11.66 3.61
CA PHE A 59 0.50 10.33 3.78
C PHE A 59 1.88 10.35 4.42
N VAL A 60 2.66 11.41 4.17
CA VAL A 60 4.01 11.51 4.72
C VAL A 60 4.22 12.88 5.37
N ASP A 61 5.17 12.94 6.26
CA ASP A 61 5.72 14.18 6.76
C ASP A 61 7.24 14.04 6.72
N TYR A 62 7.95 15.07 7.11
CA TYR A 62 9.40 15.03 7.06
C TYR A 62 10.02 15.90 8.12
N PHE A 63 11.29 15.65 8.42
CA PHE A 63 12.13 16.56 9.16
C PHE A 63 13.37 16.84 8.32
N LYS A 64 13.99 17.96 8.54
CA LYS A 64 15.15 18.35 7.76
C LYS A 64 16.41 18.33 8.62
N ARG A 65 17.42 17.62 8.10
CA ARG A 65 18.73 17.56 8.75
C ARG A 65 19.74 17.52 7.62
N GLY A 66 20.06 18.70 7.08
CA GLY A 66 20.77 18.80 5.83
C GLY A 66 19.86 18.55 4.65
N VAL A 67 19.32 17.35 4.56
CA VAL A 67 18.31 16.98 3.56
C VAL A 67 17.02 16.57 4.27
N LYS A 68 15.96 16.42 3.50
CA LYS A 68 14.66 16.01 4.05
C LYS A 68 14.62 14.50 4.22
N PHE A 69 14.18 14.09 5.40
CA PHE A 69 13.94 12.69 5.73
C PHE A 69 12.44 12.50 5.91
N TYR A 70 11.84 11.64 5.09
CA TYR A 70 10.40 11.43 5.07
C TYR A 70 10.01 10.21 5.89
N TYR A 71 8.86 10.27 6.52
CA TYR A 71 8.32 9.16 7.30
C TYR A 71 6.80 9.12 7.12
N PRO A 72 6.17 7.95 7.31
CA PRO A 72 4.74 7.84 7.07
C PRO A 72 3.93 8.45 8.20
N LYS A 73 2.85 9.16 7.84
CA LYS A 73 1.85 9.64 8.80
C LYS A 73 0.70 8.66 8.92
N ARG A 74 0.46 7.86 7.89
CA ARG A 74 -0.56 6.82 7.90
C ARG A 74 0.13 5.48 7.86
N THR A 75 -0.36 4.53 8.63
CA THR A 75 0.24 3.20 8.63
C THR A 75 -0.17 2.43 7.38
N GLN A 76 0.67 1.49 6.99
CA GLN A 76 0.38 0.62 5.86
C GLN A 76 -0.87 -0.20 6.14
N ALA A 77 -1.03 -0.68 7.38
CA ALA A 77 -2.21 -1.47 7.75
C ALA A 77 -3.50 -0.68 7.57
N GLU A 78 -3.50 0.58 7.97
CA GLU A 78 -4.68 1.45 7.77
C GLU A 78 -5.01 1.61 6.30
N TYR A 79 -3.98 1.81 5.48
CA TYR A 79 -4.19 1.99 4.05
C TYR A 79 -4.73 0.71 3.41
N ILE A 80 -4.15 -0.43 3.74
CA ILE A 80 -4.60 -1.72 3.22
C ILE A 80 -6.06 -1.94 3.57
N GLN A 81 -6.44 -1.69 4.83
CA GLN A 81 -7.82 -1.88 5.26
C GLN A 81 -8.77 -0.98 4.47
N SER A 82 -8.37 0.27 4.26
CA SER A 82 -9.17 1.22 3.49
C SER A 82 -9.36 0.76 2.05
N GLU A 83 -8.28 0.25 1.43
CA GLU A 83 -8.34 -0.22 0.05
C GLU A 83 -9.20 -1.46 -0.10
N LEU A 84 -9.10 -2.38 0.85
CA LEU A 84 -9.92 -3.58 0.83
C LEU A 84 -11.40 -3.24 0.99
N ASN A 85 -11.71 -2.30 1.89
CA ASN A 85 -13.09 -1.86 2.08
C ASN A 85 -13.64 -1.20 0.81
N ARG A 86 -12.82 -0.38 0.16
CA ARG A 86 -13.24 0.27 -1.08
C ARG A 86 -13.49 -0.75 -2.19
N THR A 87 -12.60 -1.73 -2.32
CA THR A 87 -12.75 -2.80 -3.30
C THR A 87 -14.03 -3.57 -3.06
N CYS A 88 -14.29 -3.90 -1.80
CA CYS A 88 -15.48 -4.64 -1.42
C CYS A 88 -16.75 -3.85 -1.77
N GLU A 89 -16.77 -2.57 -1.43
CA GLU A 89 -17.92 -1.71 -1.72
C GLU A 89 -18.14 -1.56 -3.21
N PHE A 90 -17.08 -1.30 -3.94
CA PHE A 90 -17.21 -0.99 -5.37
C PHE A 90 -17.61 -2.21 -6.20
N TRP A 91 -16.95 -3.34 -5.97
CA TRP A 91 -17.14 -4.53 -6.81
C TRP A 91 -18.19 -5.50 -6.30
N PHE A 92 -18.43 -5.49 -4.99
CA PHE A 92 -19.27 -6.51 -4.36
C PHE A 92 -20.37 -5.91 -3.48
N ASP A 93 -20.63 -4.61 -3.65
CA ASP A 93 -21.68 -3.92 -2.90
C ASP A 93 -21.59 -4.15 -1.39
N GLY A 94 -20.38 -4.24 -0.88
CA GLY A 94 -20.13 -4.40 0.55
C GLY A 94 -20.16 -5.84 1.03
N SER A 95 -20.35 -6.80 0.15
CA SER A 95 -20.43 -8.21 0.54
C SER A 95 -19.03 -8.81 0.70
N LYS A 96 -18.62 -9.00 1.95
CA LYS A 96 -17.34 -9.64 2.24
C LYS A 96 -17.32 -11.09 1.79
N THR A 97 -18.48 -11.76 1.87
CA THR A 97 -18.61 -13.13 1.40
C THR A 97 -18.27 -13.24 -0.08
N GLU A 98 -18.81 -12.31 -0.89
CA GLU A 98 -18.53 -12.35 -2.32
C GLU A 98 -17.08 -12.02 -2.63
N LEU A 99 -16.49 -11.09 -1.91
CA LEU A 99 -15.08 -10.76 -2.08
C LEU A 99 -14.20 -11.97 -1.78
N VAL A 100 -14.45 -12.64 -0.66
CA VAL A 100 -13.68 -13.83 -0.27
C VAL A 100 -13.88 -14.93 -1.30
N SER A 101 -15.12 -15.13 -1.74
CA SER A 101 -15.41 -16.14 -2.76
C SER A 101 -14.63 -15.88 -4.04
N ALA A 102 -14.57 -14.63 -4.47
CA ALA A 102 -13.83 -14.27 -5.68
C ALA A 102 -12.34 -14.56 -5.52
N LEU A 103 -11.78 -14.28 -4.35
CA LEU A 103 -10.38 -14.56 -4.07
C LEU A 103 -10.08 -16.06 -4.15
N LEU A 104 -10.99 -16.86 -3.61
CA LEU A 104 -10.75 -18.30 -3.50
C LEU A 104 -10.99 -19.02 -4.82
N LYS A 105 -11.76 -18.45 -5.73
CA LYS A 105 -12.05 -19.07 -7.02
C LYS A 105 -10.96 -18.84 -8.05
N GLY A 106 -10.13 -17.84 -7.86
CA GLY A 106 -9.17 -17.42 -8.87
C GLY A 106 -8.10 -18.43 -9.19
N GLU A 107 -7.66 -19.21 -8.21
CA GLU A 107 -6.57 -20.17 -8.39
C GLU A 107 -6.80 -21.41 -7.53
N SER A 108 -6.12 -22.51 -7.89
CA SER A 108 -6.15 -23.71 -7.07
C SER A 108 -5.40 -23.47 -5.77
N MET A 109 -6.01 -23.90 -4.69
CA MET A 109 -5.38 -23.82 -3.38
C MET A 109 -4.91 -25.21 -2.97
N SER A 110 -3.77 -25.26 -2.26
CA SER A 110 -3.33 -26.50 -1.65
C SER A 110 -4.25 -26.85 -0.48
N THR A 111 -4.22 -28.11 -0.07
CA THR A 111 -4.97 -28.54 1.10
C THR A 111 -4.52 -27.78 2.34
N GLU A 112 -3.22 -27.52 2.43
CA GLU A 112 -2.63 -26.77 3.53
C GLU A 112 -3.19 -25.35 3.61
N GLU A 113 -3.20 -24.65 2.50
CA GLU A 113 -3.70 -23.28 2.46
C GLU A 113 -5.18 -23.23 2.80
N ARG A 114 -5.95 -24.18 2.30
CA ARG A 114 -7.37 -24.27 2.59
C ARG A 114 -7.62 -24.43 4.10
N LYS A 115 -6.83 -25.26 4.75
CA LYS A 115 -6.91 -25.44 6.21
C LYS A 115 -6.58 -24.16 6.95
N ASP A 116 -5.52 -23.47 6.50
CA ASP A 116 -5.10 -22.22 7.14
C ASP A 116 -6.21 -21.17 7.05
N ILE A 117 -6.86 -21.07 5.91
CA ILE A 117 -7.95 -20.10 5.72
C ILE A 117 -9.13 -20.47 6.61
N GLN A 118 -9.47 -21.76 6.69
CA GLN A 118 -10.56 -22.20 7.54
C GLN A 118 -10.28 -21.88 9.01
N GLN A 119 -9.07 -22.12 9.47
CA GLN A 119 -8.68 -21.80 10.84
C GLN A 119 -8.74 -20.31 11.12
N LEU A 120 -8.34 -19.51 10.13
CA LEU A 120 -8.41 -18.05 10.25
C LEU A 120 -9.85 -17.60 10.46
N ILE A 121 -10.77 -18.11 9.65
CA ILE A 121 -12.19 -17.76 9.75
C ILE A 121 -12.73 -18.16 11.12
N ASP A 122 -12.41 -19.38 11.57
CA ASP A 122 -12.89 -19.87 12.86
C ASP A 122 -12.39 -19.01 14.01
N SER A 123 -11.16 -18.52 13.91
CA SER A 123 -10.57 -17.71 14.98
C SER A 123 -11.18 -16.31 15.06
N LEU A 124 -11.75 -15.81 13.96
CA LEU A 124 -12.36 -14.48 13.95
C LEU A 124 -13.68 -14.43 14.71
N ASP A 125 -14.26 -15.58 14.97
CA ASP A 125 -15.54 -15.65 15.70
C ASP A 125 -15.37 -15.56 17.21
N GLU A 126 -14.13 -15.58 17.70
CA GLU A 126 -13.85 -15.55 19.16
C GLU A 126 -13.55 -14.15 19.71
#